data_e36e51ab6a31e8a56963c2aecd32a37c
#
_entry.id   e36e51ab6a31e8a56963c2aecd32a37c
#
_cell.length_a   1.000
_cell.length_b   1.000
_cell.length_c   1.000
_cell.angle_alpha   90.00
_cell.angle_beta   90.00
_cell.angle_gamma   90.00
#
_symmetry.space_group_name_H-M   'P 1'
#
loop_
_entity.id
_entity.type
_entity.pdbx_description
1 polymer ?
#
loop_
_entity_poly.entity_id
_entity_poly.type
_entity_poly.pdbx_seq_one_letter_code
_entity_poly.pdbx_strand_id
1 'polypeptide(L)'
;MFGNPSYPTYQASFWGGIAAVIAMLLMPWWIKLLKVEGIGQQVRADGPKRHLIKQGTPTMGGVIILVAVSLTCLLMGKLTTELVLVLLATLATGVLGLIDDLTSVTHGRSLGLTPHAKMIGLTLICVTFTVLAVNWCGVAPEIRFPGGLTIDLGVLSTIICGLSFPWLYLAFAG
;
A
#
# COMPACT_ATOMS: atom_id res chain seq x y z
N MET A 1 29.76 -3.01 9.11
CA MET A 1 29.98 -3.62 7.79
C MET A 1 28.80 -3.41 6.81
N PHE A 2 27.62 -2.98 7.27
CA PHE A 2 26.40 -2.81 6.46
C PHE A 2 26.13 -1.36 6.02
N GLY A 3 27.12 -0.48 6.00
CA GLY A 3 26.97 0.95 5.78
C GLY A 3 27.68 1.51 4.57
N ASN A 4 28.03 0.70 3.56
CA ASN A 4 28.72 1.22 2.40
C ASN A 4 27.71 1.84 1.43
N PRO A 5 27.72 3.19 1.22
CA PRO A 5 26.79 3.88 0.35
C PRO A 5 26.88 3.47 -1.13
N SER A 6 27.94 2.69 -1.48
CA SER A 6 28.20 2.25 -2.85
C SER A 6 27.23 1.18 -3.39
N TYR A 7 26.40 0.57 -2.53
CA TYR A 7 25.46 -0.49 -2.95
C TYR A 7 24.06 -0.32 -2.36
N PRO A 8 23.31 0.70 -2.77
CA PRO A 8 21.95 0.95 -2.26
C PRO A 8 20.98 -0.22 -2.55
N THR A 9 21.16 -0.90 -3.69
CA THR A 9 20.36 -2.05 -4.09
C THR A 9 20.51 -3.25 -3.15
N TYR A 10 21.74 -3.49 -2.67
CA TYR A 10 22.00 -4.56 -1.71
C TYR A 10 21.31 -4.31 -0.37
N GLN A 11 21.36 -3.08 0.12
CA GLN A 11 20.68 -2.70 1.36
C GLN A 11 19.17 -2.85 1.23
N ALA A 12 18.57 -2.39 0.13
CA ALA A 12 17.15 -2.53 -0.11
C ALA A 12 16.72 -4.01 -0.16
N SER A 13 17.47 -4.86 -0.85
CA SER A 13 17.19 -6.30 -0.92
C SER A 13 17.33 -7.00 0.44
N PHE A 14 18.33 -6.62 1.23
CA PHE A 14 18.56 -7.18 2.57
C PHE A 14 17.39 -6.83 3.52
N TRP A 15 16.99 -5.55 3.59
CA TRP A 15 15.90 -5.13 4.44
C TRP A 15 14.54 -5.64 3.94
N GLY A 16 14.35 -5.72 2.62
CA GLY A 16 13.19 -6.35 2.02
C GLY A 16 13.06 -7.83 2.39
N GLY A 17 14.20 -8.55 2.41
CA GLY A 17 14.28 -9.95 2.88
C GLY A 17 13.88 -10.10 4.35
N ILE A 18 14.36 -9.19 5.22
CA ILE A 18 13.98 -9.18 6.63
C ILE A 18 12.47 -8.94 6.80
N ALA A 19 11.89 -7.98 6.07
CA ALA A 19 10.45 -7.73 6.11
C ALA A 19 9.64 -8.96 5.69
N ALA A 20 10.08 -9.66 4.64
CA ALA A 20 9.45 -10.89 4.18
C ALA A 20 9.49 -12.01 5.23
N VAL A 21 10.62 -12.20 5.89
CA VAL A 21 10.77 -13.18 6.97
C VAL A 21 9.85 -12.84 8.15
N ILE A 22 9.80 -11.57 8.57
CA ILE A 22 8.91 -11.12 9.64
C ILE A 22 7.45 -11.38 9.25
N ALA A 23 7.05 -11.05 8.02
CA ALA A 23 5.69 -11.30 7.54
C ALA A 23 5.35 -12.81 7.55
N MET A 24 6.27 -13.67 7.09
CA MET A 24 6.09 -15.12 7.11
C MET A 24 5.91 -15.68 8.52
N LEU A 25 6.66 -15.18 9.49
CA LEU A 25 6.58 -15.62 10.89
C LEU A 25 5.29 -15.16 11.57
N LEU A 26 4.81 -13.95 11.26
CA LEU A 26 3.59 -13.39 11.86
C LEU A 26 2.30 -13.93 11.21
N MET A 27 2.36 -14.32 9.93
CA MET A 27 1.17 -14.74 9.18
C MET A 27 0.41 -15.92 9.80
N PRO A 28 1.04 -17.03 10.26
CA PRO A 28 0.31 -18.16 10.86
C PRO A 28 -0.44 -17.76 12.14
N TRP A 29 0.14 -16.89 12.94
CA TRP A 29 -0.49 -16.36 14.15
C TRP A 29 -1.72 -15.51 13.80
N TRP A 30 -1.59 -14.62 12.82
CA TRP A 30 -2.68 -13.78 12.33
C TRP A 30 -3.85 -14.61 11.78
N ILE A 31 -3.55 -15.63 10.97
CA ILE A 31 -4.57 -16.54 10.42
C ILE A 31 -5.35 -17.23 11.55
N LYS A 32 -4.66 -17.67 12.62
CA LYS A 32 -5.31 -18.27 13.78
C LYS A 32 -6.23 -17.28 14.47
N LEU A 33 -5.78 -16.04 14.68
CA LEU A 33 -6.57 -14.98 15.30
C LEU A 33 -7.85 -14.71 14.51
N LEU A 34 -7.75 -14.51 13.21
CA LEU A 34 -8.91 -14.26 12.33
C LEU A 34 -9.91 -15.43 12.31
N LYS A 35 -9.42 -16.67 12.38
CA LYS A 35 -10.29 -17.85 12.46
C LYS A 35 -11.06 -17.93 13.77
N VAL A 36 -10.44 -17.55 14.88
CA VAL A 36 -11.12 -17.50 16.20
C VAL A 36 -12.21 -16.44 16.21
N GLU A 37 -11.97 -15.31 15.59
CA GLU A 37 -12.92 -14.19 15.47
C GLU A 37 -14.03 -14.45 14.42
N GLY A 38 -13.94 -15.56 13.67
CA GLY A 38 -14.90 -15.89 12.62
C GLY A 38 -14.86 -14.95 11.40
N ILE A 39 -13.78 -14.15 11.27
CA ILE A 39 -13.60 -13.21 10.17
C ILE A 39 -13.10 -13.96 8.94
N GLY A 40 -13.99 -14.24 8.00
CA GLY A 40 -13.68 -14.94 6.76
C GLY A 40 -14.38 -14.33 5.54
N GLN A 41 -13.85 -14.64 4.36
CA GLN A 41 -14.39 -14.15 3.10
C GLN A 41 -15.81 -14.68 2.86
N GLN A 42 -16.76 -13.78 2.65
CA GLN A 42 -18.11 -14.12 2.19
C GLN A 42 -18.08 -14.30 0.67
N VAL A 43 -18.40 -15.50 0.21
CA VAL A 43 -18.47 -15.82 -1.22
C VAL A 43 -19.91 -15.64 -1.69
N ARG A 44 -20.09 -14.98 -2.84
CA ARG A 44 -21.41 -14.86 -3.50
C ARG A 44 -21.97 -16.23 -3.80
N ALA A 45 -23.22 -16.47 -3.43
CA ALA A 45 -23.95 -17.71 -3.69
C ALA A 45 -24.13 -18.00 -5.19
N ASP A 46 -24.10 -16.95 -6.02
CA ASP A 46 -24.30 -17.04 -7.49
C ASP A 46 -23.01 -17.36 -8.27
N GLY A 47 -21.89 -17.59 -7.58
CA GLY A 47 -20.60 -17.88 -8.21
C GLY A 47 -20.39 -19.37 -8.56
N PRO A 48 -19.42 -19.70 -9.44
CA PRO A 48 -19.07 -21.08 -9.75
C PRO A 48 -18.78 -21.90 -8.49
N LYS A 49 -19.23 -23.15 -8.41
CA LYS A 49 -19.08 -24.03 -7.23
C LYS A 49 -17.66 -24.13 -6.66
N ARG A 50 -16.63 -23.87 -7.47
CA ARG A 50 -15.21 -23.78 -7.03
C ARG A 50 -14.93 -22.64 -6.07
N HIS A 51 -15.72 -21.56 -6.09
CA HIS A 51 -15.55 -20.44 -5.18
C HIS A 51 -16.14 -20.73 -3.79
N LEU A 52 -17.07 -21.65 -3.66
CA LEU A 52 -17.63 -22.08 -2.37
C LEU A 52 -16.58 -22.75 -1.48
N ILE A 53 -15.54 -23.36 -2.06
CA ILE A 53 -14.43 -23.99 -1.31
C ILE A 53 -13.60 -22.93 -0.57
N LYS A 54 -13.62 -21.66 -1.00
CA LYS A 54 -12.91 -20.54 -0.38
C LYS A 54 -13.74 -19.82 0.69
N GLN A 55 -14.96 -20.23 0.95
CA GLN A 55 -15.79 -19.66 1.99
C GLN A 55 -15.12 -19.86 3.36
N GLY A 56 -14.96 -18.77 4.13
CA GLY A 56 -14.30 -18.83 5.42
C GLY A 56 -12.77 -18.74 5.39
N THR A 57 -12.13 -18.53 4.21
CA THR A 57 -10.69 -18.23 4.20
C THR A 57 -10.46 -16.84 4.81
N PRO A 58 -9.49 -16.70 5.75
CA PRO A 58 -9.17 -15.42 6.34
C PRO A 58 -8.77 -14.39 5.29
N THR A 59 -9.37 -13.20 5.34
CA THR A 59 -8.97 -12.02 4.58
C THR A 59 -8.09 -11.11 5.45
N MET A 60 -7.69 -9.94 4.97
CA MET A 60 -6.89 -8.96 5.72
C MET A 60 -5.43 -9.37 5.98
N GLY A 61 -4.84 -10.23 5.13
CA GLY A 61 -3.40 -10.55 5.21
C GLY A 61 -2.48 -9.35 5.00
N GLY A 62 -2.97 -8.31 4.31
CA GLY A 62 -2.25 -7.05 4.10
C GLY A 62 -1.84 -6.32 5.39
N VAL A 63 -2.59 -6.50 6.48
CA VAL A 63 -2.26 -5.91 7.79
C VAL A 63 -0.89 -6.39 8.28
N ILE A 64 -0.62 -7.68 8.16
CA ILE A 64 0.67 -8.25 8.59
C ILE A 64 1.82 -7.77 7.72
N ILE A 65 1.59 -7.62 6.43
CA ILE A 65 2.61 -7.07 5.52
C ILE A 65 2.93 -5.62 5.91
N LEU A 66 1.91 -4.80 6.19
CA LEU A 66 2.10 -3.41 6.64
C LEU A 66 2.86 -3.35 7.97
N VAL A 67 2.51 -4.20 8.94
CA VAL A 67 3.21 -4.28 10.22
C VAL A 67 4.66 -4.71 10.01
N ALA A 68 4.93 -5.73 9.20
CA ALA A 68 6.27 -6.21 8.94
C ALA A 68 7.15 -5.15 8.25
N VAL A 69 6.62 -4.46 7.25
CA VAL A 69 7.32 -3.36 6.56
C VAL A 69 7.59 -2.20 7.51
N SER A 70 6.58 -1.77 8.27
CA SER A 70 6.73 -0.67 9.23
C SER A 70 7.77 -0.98 10.30
N LEU A 71 7.73 -2.19 10.87
CA LEU A 71 8.70 -2.64 11.86
C LEU A 71 10.11 -2.67 11.28
N THR A 72 10.27 -3.18 10.04
CA THR A 72 11.56 -3.21 9.36
C THR A 72 12.11 -1.82 9.13
N CYS A 73 11.27 -0.86 8.69
CA CYS A 73 11.67 0.53 8.52
C CYS A 73 12.15 1.16 9.84
N LEU A 74 11.49 0.86 10.96
CA LEU A 74 11.93 1.31 12.28
C LEU A 74 13.25 0.68 12.71
N LEU A 75 13.46 -0.61 12.41
CA LEU A 75 14.70 -1.33 12.72
C LEU A 75 15.90 -0.84 11.89
N MET A 76 15.67 -0.26 10.72
CA MET A 76 16.75 0.36 9.92
C MET A 76 17.49 1.49 10.65
N GLY A 77 16.87 2.11 11.64
CA GLY A 77 17.46 3.16 12.47
C GLY A 77 17.79 4.48 11.75
N LYS A 78 17.49 4.60 10.46
CA LYS A 78 17.71 5.80 9.64
C LYS A 78 16.37 6.31 9.13
N LEU A 79 15.62 6.95 10.00
CA LEU A 79 14.37 7.61 9.63
C LEU A 79 14.67 8.93 8.93
N THR A 80 14.86 8.88 7.63
CA THR A 80 14.91 10.11 6.81
C THR A 80 13.50 10.65 6.60
N THR A 81 13.37 11.96 6.36
CA THR A 81 12.06 12.58 6.09
C THR A 81 11.35 11.92 4.92
N GLU A 82 12.09 11.53 3.90
CA GLU A 82 11.58 10.82 2.73
C GLU A 82 11.02 9.45 3.09
N LEU A 83 11.75 8.67 3.91
CA LEU A 83 11.30 7.35 4.35
C LEU A 83 10.03 7.45 5.20
N VAL A 84 9.98 8.42 6.11
CA VAL A 84 8.79 8.67 6.95
C VAL A 84 7.59 9.03 6.09
N LEU A 85 7.77 9.88 5.08
CA LEU A 85 6.71 10.28 4.18
C LEU A 85 6.15 9.09 3.38
N VAL A 86 7.04 8.26 2.82
CA VAL A 86 6.64 7.04 2.09
C VAL A 86 5.92 6.06 3.02
N LEU A 87 6.42 5.89 4.25
CA LEU A 87 5.81 5.02 5.24
C LEU A 87 4.40 5.50 5.62
N LEU A 88 4.22 6.81 5.84
CA LEU A 88 2.91 7.39 6.13
C LEU A 88 1.93 7.19 4.98
N ALA A 89 2.35 7.39 3.73
CA ALA A 89 1.51 7.14 2.55
C ALA A 89 1.14 5.66 2.44
N THR A 90 2.09 4.76 2.70
CA THR A 90 1.86 3.30 2.71
C THR A 90 0.87 2.91 3.81
N LEU A 91 0.99 3.45 5.00
CA LEU A 91 0.05 3.22 6.10
C LEU A 91 -1.34 3.79 5.79
N ALA A 92 -1.42 4.99 5.23
CA ALA A 92 -2.70 5.60 4.85
C ALA A 92 -3.45 4.77 3.79
N THR A 93 -2.75 4.30 2.76
CA THR A 93 -3.34 3.39 1.75
C THR A 93 -3.71 2.04 2.35
N GLY A 94 -2.90 1.52 3.26
CA GLY A 94 -3.19 0.29 3.99
C GLY A 94 -4.42 0.40 4.89
N VAL A 95 -4.59 1.52 5.58
CA VAL A 95 -5.81 1.80 6.38
C VAL A 95 -7.04 1.88 5.49
N LEU A 96 -6.92 2.55 4.33
CA LEU A 96 -8.03 2.59 3.36
C LEU A 96 -8.42 1.18 2.89
N GLY A 97 -7.45 0.32 2.59
CA GLY A 97 -7.68 -1.09 2.25
C GLY A 97 -8.30 -1.88 3.40
N LEU A 98 -7.86 -1.63 4.64
CA LEU A 98 -8.42 -2.28 5.82
C LEU A 98 -9.89 -1.88 6.03
N ILE A 99 -10.23 -0.60 5.85
CA ILE A 99 -11.62 -0.12 5.92
C ILE A 99 -12.48 -0.80 4.86
N ASP A 100 -11.93 -0.99 3.65
CA ASP A 100 -12.60 -1.71 2.58
C ASP A 100 -12.91 -3.16 2.95
N ASP A 101 -11.91 -3.89 3.45
CA ASP A 101 -12.05 -5.27 3.90
C ASP A 101 -13.04 -5.39 5.08
N LEU A 102 -12.93 -4.51 6.08
CA LEU A 102 -13.85 -4.46 7.22
C LEU A 102 -15.28 -4.19 6.77
N THR A 103 -15.49 -3.25 5.86
CA THR A 103 -16.82 -2.93 5.33
C THR A 103 -17.42 -4.13 4.59
N SER A 104 -16.61 -4.85 3.82
CA SER A 104 -17.03 -6.08 3.15
C SER A 104 -17.48 -7.16 4.13
N VAL A 105 -16.72 -7.37 5.21
CA VAL A 105 -17.01 -8.39 6.22
C VAL A 105 -18.25 -8.03 7.03
N THR A 106 -18.36 -6.77 7.51
CA THR A 106 -19.46 -6.32 8.38
C THR A 106 -20.80 -6.29 7.67
N HIS A 107 -20.84 -5.96 6.38
CA HIS A 107 -22.09 -5.93 5.61
C HIS A 107 -22.42 -7.27 4.95
N GLY A 108 -21.61 -8.30 5.12
CA GLY A 108 -21.82 -9.62 4.52
C GLY A 108 -21.90 -9.58 2.98
N ARG A 109 -21.26 -8.59 2.35
CA ARG A 109 -21.26 -8.39 0.90
C ARG A 109 -19.86 -8.66 0.34
N SER A 110 -19.79 -9.13 -0.90
CA SER A 110 -18.51 -9.29 -1.61
C SER A 110 -17.88 -7.97 -2.05
N LEU A 111 -18.58 -6.85 -1.87
CA LEU A 111 -18.15 -5.48 -2.20
C LEU A 111 -17.97 -4.70 -0.90
N GLY A 112 -16.75 -4.22 -0.66
CA GLY A 112 -16.42 -3.32 0.45
C GLY A 112 -16.91 -1.88 0.21
N LEU A 113 -16.02 -0.91 0.20
CA LEU A 113 -16.34 0.48 -0.12
C LEU A 113 -16.86 0.63 -1.56
N THR A 114 -17.66 1.66 -1.78
CA THR A 114 -18.07 2.02 -3.14
C THR A 114 -16.85 2.42 -3.98
N PRO A 115 -16.86 2.17 -5.32
CA PRO A 115 -15.73 2.55 -6.19
C PRO A 115 -15.40 4.04 -6.08
N HIS A 116 -16.40 4.91 -5.95
CA HIS A 116 -16.20 6.34 -5.77
C HIS A 116 -15.47 6.68 -4.47
N ALA A 117 -15.82 6.03 -3.35
CA ALA A 117 -15.16 6.26 -2.06
C ALA A 117 -13.68 5.82 -2.09
N LYS A 118 -13.37 4.68 -2.74
CA LYS A 118 -11.99 4.23 -2.96
C LYS A 118 -11.19 5.26 -3.77
N MET A 119 -11.78 5.74 -4.88
CA MET A 119 -11.14 6.73 -5.74
C MET A 119 -10.84 8.02 -5.01
N ILE A 120 -11.82 8.56 -4.29
CA ILE A 120 -11.64 9.79 -3.51
C ILE A 120 -10.55 9.59 -2.46
N GLY A 121 -10.59 8.48 -1.72
CA GLY A 121 -9.57 8.17 -0.70
C GLY A 121 -8.17 8.07 -1.26
N LEU A 122 -7.97 7.30 -2.35
CA LEU A 122 -6.67 7.18 -3.01
C LEU A 122 -6.18 8.51 -3.58
N THR A 123 -7.05 9.27 -4.24
CA THR A 123 -6.71 10.59 -4.79
C THR A 123 -6.26 11.54 -3.69
N LEU A 124 -6.96 11.57 -2.58
CA LEU A 124 -6.62 12.43 -1.45
C LEU A 124 -5.25 12.05 -0.85
N ILE A 125 -4.97 10.76 -0.67
CA ILE A 125 -3.67 10.27 -0.18
C ILE A 125 -2.56 10.64 -1.17
N CYS A 126 -2.75 10.40 -2.47
CA CYS A 126 -1.75 10.70 -3.49
C CYS A 126 -1.45 12.21 -3.59
N VAL A 127 -2.48 13.06 -3.60
CA VAL A 127 -2.31 14.52 -3.63
C VAL A 127 -1.58 15.00 -2.38
N THR A 128 -2.00 14.53 -1.20
CA THR A 128 -1.33 14.90 0.06
C THR A 128 0.13 14.47 0.08
N PHE A 129 0.41 13.23 -0.33
CA PHE A 129 1.78 12.72 -0.44
C PHE A 129 2.63 13.57 -1.36
N THR A 130 2.13 13.91 -2.54
CA THR A 130 2.89 14.67 -3.54
C THR A 130 3.15 16.09 -3.05
N VAL A 131 2.16 16.77 -2.44
CA VAL A 131 2.33 18.09 -1.84
C VAL A 131 3.39 18.08 -0.74
N LEU A 132 3.36 17.08 0.14
CA LEU A 132 4.35 16.93 1.20
C LEU A 132 5.74 16.59 0.67
N ALA A 133 5.85 15.75 -0.38
CA ALA A 133 7.11 15.39 -1.01
C ALA A 133 7.82 16.63 -1.62
N VAL A 134 7.07 17.47 -2.28
CA VAL A 134 7.62 18.72 -2.86
C VAL A 134 8.03 19.70 -1.76
N ASN A 135 7.17 19.92 -0.76
CA ASN A 135 7.41 20.96 0.25
C ASN A 135 8.41 20.56 1.34
N TRP A 136 8.42 19.28 1.74
CA TRP A 136 9.29 18.81 2.84
C TRP A 136 10.56 18.11 2.38
N CYS A 137 10.48 17.34 1.28
CA CYS A 137 11.65 16.65 0.77
C CYS A 137 12.37 17.40 -0.35
N GLY A 138 11.82 18.53 -0.81
CA GLY A 138 12.42 19.33 -1.88
C GLY A 138 12.54 18.58 -3.21
N VAL A 139 11.66 17.60 -3.45
CA VAL A 139 11.64 16.83 -4.70
C VAL A 139 11.30 17.79 -5.84
N ALA A 140 12.22 17.92 -6.81
CA ALA A 140 11.99 18.78 -7.96
C ALA A 140 10.81 18.25 -8.78
N PRO A 141 9.80 19.06 -9.10
CA PRO A 141 8.64 18.67 -9.87
C PRO A 141 8.96 18.61 -11.38
N GLU A 142 10.01 17.86 -11.73
CA GLU A 142 10.50 17.71 -13.12
C GLU A 142 10.23 16.29 -13.61
N ILE A 143 9.62 16.18 -14.79
CA ILE A 143 9.54 14.89 -15.50
C ILE A 143 10.69 14.82 -16.51
N ARG A 144 11.61 13.89 -16.27
CA ARG A 144 12.75 13.63 -17.15
C ARG A 144 12.44 12.49 -18.10
N PHE A 145 12.42 12.77 -19.39
CA PHE A 145 12.27 11.75 -20.43
C PHE A 145 13.64 11.20 -20.87
N PRO A 146 13.71 9.90 -21.21
CA PRO A 146 14.89 9.35 -21.87
C PRO A 146 15.11 10.09 -23.20
N GLY A 147 16.22 10.85 -23.30
CA GLY A 147 16.50 11.74 -24.43
C GLY A 147 16.81 13.19 -24.03
N GLY A 148 16.83 13.49 -22.71
CA GLY A 148 17.26 14.80 -22.19
C GLY A 148 16.18 15.87 -22.19
N LEU A 149 14.95 15.55 -22.58
CA LEU A 149 13.82 16.47 -22.46
C LEU A 149 13.35 16.50 -20.98
N THR A 150 13.51 17.65 -20.34
CA THR A 150 12.98 17.91 -19.00
C THR A 150 11.81 18.88 -19.12
N ILE A 151 10.66 18.48 -18.60
CA ILE A 151 9.48 19.33 -18.53
C ILE A 151 9.29 19.68 -17.06
N ASP A 152 9.50 20.95 -16.72
CA ASP A 152 9.17 21.52 -15.41
C ASP A 152 7.68 21.86 -15.41
N LEU A 153 6.90 21.10 -14.66
CA LEU A 153 5.46 21.28 -14.56
C LEU A 153 5.08 22.11 -13.31
N GLY A 154 6.06 22.53 -12.51
CA GLY A 154 5.82 23.28 -11.29
C GLY A 154 4.79 22.63 -10.37
N VAL A 155 3.93 23.41 -9.76
CA VAL A 155 2.86 22.92 -8.88
C VAL A 155 1.85 22.04 -9.61
N LEU A 156 1.71 22.21 -10.93
CA LEU A 156 0.77 21.44 -11.75
C LEU A 156 1.18 19.97 -11.89
N SER A 157 2.49 19.66 -11.89
CA SER A 157 2.99 18.28 -11.91
C SER A 157 2.57 17.51 -10.66
N THR A 158 2.55 18.21 -9.53
CA THR A 158 2.13 17.67 -8.25
C THR A 158 0.69 17.18 -8.31
N ILE A 159 -0.17 17.99 -8.91
CA ILE A 159 -1.59 17.65 -9.07
C ILE A 159 -1.79 16.55 -10.11
N ILE A 160 -1.13 16.63 -11.25
CA ILE A 160 -1.23 15.65 -12.34
C ILE A 160 -0.69 14.29 -11.90
N CYS A 161 0.46 14.25 -11.22
CA CYS A 161 1.03 13.01 -10.72
C CYS A 161 0.16 12.38 -9.63
N GLY A 162 -0.38 13.18 -8.71
CA GLY A 162 -1.30 12.73 -7.67
C GLY A 162 -2.65 12.24 -8.22
N LEU A 163 -3.13 12.80 -9.32
CA LEU A 163 -4.37 12.37 -9.98
C LEU A 163 -4.18 11.21 -10.95
N SER A 164 -3.03 11.06 -11.59
CA SER A 164 -2.80 10.02 -12.60
C SER A 164 -2.80 8.61 -12.04
N PHE A 165 -2.28 8.39 -10.83
CA PHE A 165 -2.23 7.08 -10.19
C PHE A 165 -3.60 6.44 -9.96
N PRO A 166 -4.61 7.12 -9.40
CA PRO A 166 -5.95 6.57 -9.24
C PRO A 166 -6.63 6.24 -10.59
N TRP A 167 -6.41 7.07 -11.62
CA TRP A 167 -6.96 6.83 -12.95
C TRP A 167 -6.31 5.64 -13.66
N LEU A 168 -5.00 5.46 -13.46
CA LEU A 168 -4.29 4.29 -13.97
C LEU A 168 -4.83 3.00 -13.32
N TYR A 169 -5.10 3.03 -12.00
CA TYR A 169 -5.71 1.90 -11.30
C TYR A 169 -7.08 1.54 -11.86
N LEU A 170 -7.93 2.55 -12.15
CA LEU A 170 -9.24 2.30 -12.77
C LEU A 170 -9.12 1.68 -14.16
N ALA A 171 -8.16 2.10 -14.96
CA ALA A 171 -7.95 1.58 -16.30
C ALA A 171 -7.53 0.09 -16.30
N PHE A 172 -6.87 -0.38 -15.22
CA PHE A 172 -6.43 -1.77 -15.08
C PHE A 172 -7.34 -2.64 -14.21
N ALA A 173 -8.26 -2.05 -13.45
CA ALA A 173 -9.17 -2.78 -12.54
C ALA A 173 -10.58 -2.97 -13.12
N GLY A 174 -10.90 -2.36 -14.25
CA GLY A 174 -12.13 -2.58 -15.05
C GLY A 174 -11.91 -3.62 -16.09
#